data_2d25730b341c93b3388790f6772feff3
#
_entry.id   2d25730b341c93b3388790f6772feff3
#
_cell.length_a   1.000
_cell.length_b   1.000
_cell.length_c   1.000
_cell.angle_alpha   90.00
_cell.angle_beta   90.00
_cell.angle_gamma   90.00
#
_symmetry.space_group_name_H-M   'P 1'
#
loop_
_entity.id
_entity.type
_entity.pdbx_description
1 polymer ?
#
loop_
_entity_poly.entity_id
_entity_poly.type
_entity_poly.pdbx_seq_one_letter_code
_entity_poly.pdbx_strand_id
1 'polypeptide(L)'
;VAVMDTVDANFKHEWLDNLEQALGGRKPDYLIVQHMEPDHAANVANFLEVYPGTTVVANAKTFVMIKNFFGLDLEGQKLEVENGSTLSLGNHNLTFVFAPMVHWPEVMVTYDSTDKVLFSADGFGKFGALDVAENWDDEARRYFIGIVGKYGAQVQRLLKVAATLDIQIICPLHGPVLTENLGHYISLYDTGPL
;
A
#
# COMPACT_ATOMS: atom_id res chain seq x y z
N VAL A 1 2.09 -11.47 12.27
CA VAL A 1 2.19 -10.02 12.03
C VAL A 1 2.51 -9.78 10.56
N ALA A 2 1.82 -8.83 9.91
CA ALA A 2 2.14 -8.39 8.56
C ALA A 2 2.60 -6.93 8.58
N VAL A 3 3.63 -6.63 7.79
CA VAL A 3 4.12 -5.27 7.51
C VAL A 3 3.68 -4.91 6.10
N MET A 4 3.18 -3.69 5.92
CA MET A 4 2.68 -3.19 4.64
C MET A 4 3.70 -2.24 4.04
N ASP A 5 4.25 -2.61 2.88
CA ASP A 5 5.27 -1.86 2.14
C ASP A 5 6.51 -1.47 2.97
N THR A 6 7.40 -0.72 2.38
CA THR A 6 8.59 -0.13 3.04
C THR A 6 8.60 1.39 2.83
N VAL A 7 9.77 2.01 2.84
CA VAL A 7 9.95 3.45 2.64
C VAL A 7 11.09 3.74 1.69
N ASP A 8 11.26 5.03 1.33
CA ASP A 8 12.42 5.55 0.60
C ASP A 8 13.74 5.18 1.30
N ALA A 9 14.79 4.97 0.49
CA ALA A 9 16.12 4.52 0.97
C ALA A 9 16.72 5.45 2.04
N ASN A 10 16.45 6.75 1.96
CA ASN A 10 17.00 7.74 2.89
C ASN A 10 16.42 7.62 4.30
N PHE A 11 15.23 7.03 4.45
CA PHE A 11 14.54 6.87 5.73
C PHE A 11 14.67 5.47 6.34
N LYS A 12 15.58 4.64 5.81
CA LYS A 12 15.81 3.25 6.26
C LYS A 12 15.89 3.12 7.78
N HIS A 13 16.77 3.90 8.42
CA HIS A 13 17.06 3.75 9.85
C HIS A 13 15.87 4.16 10.69
N GLU A 14 15.29 5.31 10.42
CA GLU A 14 14.10 5.80 11.13
C GLU A 14 12.92 4.82 11.00
N TRP A 15 12.70 4.30 9.80
CA TRP A 15 11.63 3.34 9.56
C TRP A 15 11.85 2.01 10.29
N LEU A 16 13.07 1.47 10.27
CA LEU A 16 13.39 0.22 10.99
C LEU A 16 13.28 0.39 12.52
N ASP A 17 13.71 1.51 13.06
CA ASP A 17 13.59 1.82 14.48
C ASP A 17 12.11 1.94 14.90
N ASN A 18 11.30 2.64 14.12
CA ASN A 18 9.86 2.75 14.34
C ASN A 18 9.16 1.39 14.23
N LEU A 19 9.56 0.57 13.26
CA LEU A 19 9.03 -0.77 13.08
C LEU A 19 9.36 -1.68 14.25
N GLU A 20 10.61 -1.66 14.74
CA GLU A 20 11.03 -2.44 15.91
C GLU A 20 10.22 -2.06 17.15
N GLN A 21 9.99 -0.77 17.36
CA GLN A 21 9.14 -0.29 18.47
C GLN A 21 7.70 -0.79 18.32
N ALA A 22 7.11 -0.70 17.12
CA ALA A 22 5.76 -1.16 16.86
C ALA A 22 5.61 -2.69 17.00
N LEU A 23 6.64 -3.44 16.61
CA LEU A 23 6.67 -4.90 16.77
C LEU A 23 6.72 -5.33 18.23
N GLY A 24 7.35 -4.54 19.12
CA GLY A 24 7.43 -4.84 20.55
C GLY A 24 8.05 -6.21 20.85
N GLY A 25 9.11 -6.55 20.15
CA GLY A 25 9.82 -7.84 20.26
C GLY A 25 9.19 -9.00 19.45
N ARG A 26 8.07 -8.78 18.78
CA ARG A 26 7.49 -9.76 17.81
C ARG A 26 8.30 -9.74 16.52
N LYS A 27 8.22 -10.84 15.77
CA LYS A 27 8.81 -10.92 14.43
C LYS A 27 7.69 -10.81 13.39
N PRO A 28 7.92 -10.13 12.27
CA PRO A 28 6.98 -10.12 11.16
C PRO A 28 6.95 -11.49 10.48
N ASP A 29 5.75 -12.01 10.24
CA ASP A 29 5.53 -13.23 9.44
C ASP A 29 5.53 -12.89 7.95
N TYR A 30 4.99 -11.72 7.60
CA TYR A 30 4.79 -11.28 6.23
C TYR A 30 5.25 -9.85 6.01
N LEU A 31 5.85 -9.59 4.84
CA LEU A 31 5.99 -8.28 4.22
C LEU A 31 5.10 -8.26 2.98
N ILE A 32 4.06 -7.46 2.99
CA ILE A 32 3.16 -7.28 1.85
C ILE A 32 3.66 -6.11 1.03
N VAL A 33 4.02 -6.37 -0.24
CA VAL A 33 4.51 -5.33 -1.17
C VAL A 33 3.41 -5.02 -2.17
N GLN A 34 2.77 -3.88 -1.97
CA GLN A 34 1.66 -3.40 -2.80
C GLN A 34 2.14 -2.63 -4.02
N HIS A 35 3.27 -1.90 -3.87
CA HIS A 35 3.79 -0.99 -4.88
C HIS A 35 5.32 -0.96 -4.89
N MET A 36 5.90 -0.91 -6.09
CA MET A 36 7.34 -1.03 -6.29
C MET A 36 8.05 0.30 -6.58
N GLU A 37 7.36 1.42 -6.47
CA GLU A 37 8.02 2.73 -6.54
C GLU A 37 9.05 2.84 -5.41
N PRO A 38 10.24 3.43 -5.66
CA PRO A 38 11.34 3.40 -4.68
C PRO A 38 11.01 3.96 -3.30
N ASP A 39 10.12 4.93 -3.21
CA ASP A 39 9.69 5.51 -1.93
C ASP A 39 8.84 4.55 -1.07
N HIS A 40 8.39 3.43 -1.65
CA HIS A 40 7.64 2.37 -0.95
C HIS A 40 8.38 1.02 -0.94
N ALA A 41 9.37 0.83 -1.81
CA ALA A 41 9.99 -0.48 -1.98
C ALA A 41 11.52 -0.52 -1.78
N ALA A 42 12.19 0.63 -1.66
CA ALA A 42 13.66 0.67 -1.61
C ALA A 42 14.28 -0.13 -0.46
N ASN A 43 13.52 -0.37 0.60
CA ASN A 43 14.01 -1.09 1.77
C ASN A 43 13.60 -2.57 1.85
N VAL A 44 13.03 -3.16 0.81
CA VAL A 44 12.65 -4.59 0.79
C VAL A 44 13.85 -5.48 1.12
N ALA A 45 14.99 -5.27 0.45
CA ALA A 45 16.21 -6.04 0.73
C ALA A 45 16.72 -5.82 2.16
N ASN A 46 16.80 -4.58 2.61
CA ASN A 46 17.23 -4.23 3.97
C ASN A 46 16.31 -4.83 5.05
N PHE A 47 15.00 -4.84 4.80
CA PHE A 47 14.04 -5.47 5.72
C PHE A 47 14.31 -6.96 5.87
N LEU A 48 14.56 -7.67 4.76
CA LEU A 48 14.83 -9.11 4.79
C LEU A 48 16.18 -9.46 5.41
N GLU A 49 17.16 -8.55 5.39
CA GLU A 49 18.40 -8.70 6.15
C GLU A 49 18.16 -8.68 7.67
N VAL A 50 17.25 -7.80 8.13
CA VAL A 50 16.90 -7.69 9.56
C VAL A 50 15.92 -8.80 9.99
N TYR A 51 14.99 -9.17 9.12
CA TYR A 51 13.96 -10.17 9.38
C TYR A 51 13.99 -11.32 8.35
N PRO A 52 15.04 -12.16 8.35
CA PRO A 52 15.28 -13.16 7.30
C PRO A 52 14.24 -14.29 7.25
N GLY A 53 13.40 -14.43 8.29
CA GLY A 53 12.32 -15.41 8.34
C GLY A 53 10.99 -14.95 7.76
N THR A 54 10.92 -13.71 7.27
CA THR A 54 9.67 -13.13 6.76
C THR A 54 9.36 -13.63 5.35
N THR A 55 8.09 -13.97 5.10
CA THR A 55 7.59 -14.28 3.75
C THR A 55 7.14 -12.98 3.06
N VAL A 56 7.64 -12.72 1.86
CA VAL A 56 7.17 -11.62 1.01
C VAL A 56 5.90 -12.03 0.29
N VAL A 57 4.87 -11.20 0.42
CA VAL A 57 3.55 -11.40 -0.22
C VAL A 57 3.34 -10.35 -1.29
N ALA A 58 3.16 -10.77 -2.51
CA ALA A 58 3.00 -9.86 -3.64
C ALA A 58 2.41 -10.58 -4.86
N ASN A 59 2.03 -9.83 -5.88
CA ASN A 59 1.64 -10.45 -7.16
C ASN A 59 2.87 -10.78 -8.04
N ALA A 60 2.62 -11.55 -9.10
CA ALA A 60 3.68 -12.02 -10.01
C ALA A 60 4.54 -10.90 -10.60
N LYS A 61 3.93 -9.75 -10.97
CA LYS A 61 4.66 -8.61 -11.55
C LYS A 61 5.60 -7.98 -10.53
N THR A 62 5.14 -7.83 -9.29
CA THR A 62 5.94 -7.31 -8.19
C THR A 62 7.18 -8.19 -7.96
N PHE A 63 7.06 -9.51 -7.98
CA PHE A 63 8.21 -10.40 -7.85
C PHE A 63 9.22 -10.27 -8.98
N VAL A 64 8.75 -10.06 -10.22
CA VAL A 64 9.65 -9.75 -11.36
C VAL A 64 10.41 -8.44 -11.11
N MET A 65 9.73 -7.42 -10.57
CA MET A 65 10.35 -6.13 -10.27
C MET A 65 11.33 -6.24 -9.10
N ILE A 66 11.00 -6.97 -8.03
CA ILE A 66 11.92 -7.23 -6.90
C ILE A 66 13.21 -7.88 -7.41
N LYS A 67 13.09 -8.88 -8.28
CA LYS A 67 14.27 -9.50 -8.90
C LYS A 67 15.09 -8.52 -9.73
N ASN A 68 14.44 -7.70 -10.54
CA ASN A 68 15.12 -6.74 -11.42
C ASN A 68 15.78 -5.59 -10.64
N PHE A 69 15.15 -5.10 -9.56
CA PHE A 69 15.63 -3.95 -8.80
C PHE A 69 16.69 -4.34 -7.77
N PHE A 70 16.51 -5.48 -7.11
CA PHE A 70 17.32 -5.88 -5.97
C PHE A 70 18.14 -7.17 -6.22
N GLY A 71 17.94 -7.88 -7.33
CA GLY A 71 18.57 -9.16 -7.59
C GLY A 71 18.09 -10.31 -6.71
N LEU A 72 16.95 -10.15 -6.03
CA LEU A 72 16.40 -11.14 -5.09
C LEU A 72 15.45 -12.12 -5.80
N ASP A 73 15.73 -13.40 -5.73
CA ASP A 73 14.83 -14.46 -6.25
C ASP A 73 13.78 -14.91 -5.22
N LEU A 74 14.03 -14.70 -3.93
CA LEU A 74 13.15 -15.03 -2.80
C LEU A 74 12.66 -16.49 -2.80
N GLU A 75 13.50 -17.46 -3.23
CA GLU A 75 13.16 -18.87 -3.20
C GLU A 75 12.82 -19.32 -1.77
N GLY A 76 11.63 -19.91 -1.60
CA GLY A 76 11.14 -20.34 -0.30
C GLY A 76 10.67 -19.21 0.65
N GLN A 77 10.76 -17.94 0.24
CA GLN A 77 10.34 -16.77 1.02
C GLN A 77 9.28 -15.91 0.33
N LYS A 78 8.61 -16.43 -0.71
CA LYS A 78 7.58 -15.69 -1.44
C LYS A 78 6.23 -16.40 -1.37
N LEU A 79 5.18 -15.61 -1.22
CA LEU A 79 3.79 -15.99 -1.42
C LEU A 79 3.21 -15.14 -2.53
N GLU A 80 3.08 -15.73 -3.71
CA GLU A 80 2.43 -15.08 -4.84
C GLU A 80 0.91 -15.11 -4.66
N VAL A 81 0.27 -13.96 -4.79
CA VAL A 81 -1.18 -13.80 -4.64
C VAL A 81 -1.84 -13.46 -5.97
N GLU A 82 -3.09 -13.86 -6.10
CA GLU A 82 -3.95 -13.54 -7.23
C GLU A 82 -4.99 -12.48 -6.85
N ASN A 83 -5.59 -11.86 -7.87
CA ASN A 83 -6.65 -10.89 -7.63
C ASN A 83 -7.85 -11.52 -6.92
N GLY A 84 -8.23 -10.94 -5.78
CA GLY A 84 -9.32 -11.42 -4.94
C GLY A 84 -8.94 -12.57 -3.98
N SER A 85 -7.67 -13.02 -3.99
CA SER A 85 -7.22 -14.02 -3.02
C SER A 85 -7.12 -13.45 -1.60
N THR A 86 -7.13 -14.34 -0.61
CA THR A 86 -7.13 -13.96 0.81
C THR A 86 -5.96 -14.59 1.55
N LEU A 87 -5.50 -13.88 2.59
CA LEU A 87 -4.49 -14.36 3.54
C LEU A 87 -5.02 -14.18 4.96
N SER A 88 -5.11 -15.29 5.70
CA SER A 88 -5.47 -15.24 7.13
C SER A 88 -4.22 -14.97 7.97
N LEU A 89 -4.33 -14.00 8.86
CA LEU A 89 -3.34 -13.70 9.90
C LEU A 89 -3.80 -14.20 11.30
N GLY A 90 -4.74 -15.16 11.33
CA GLY A 90 -5.40 -15.60 12.54
C GLY A 90 -6.65 -14.77 12.83
N ASN A 91 -6.52 -13.66 13.53
CA ASN A 91 -7.64 -12.78 13.86
C ASN A 91 -8.03 -11.80 12.73
N HIS A 92 -7.15 -11.59 11.75
CA HIS A 92 -7.37 -10.70 10.61
C HIS A 92 -7.39 -11.49 9.31
N ASN A 93 -8.19 -11.04 8.35
CA ASN A 93 -8.25 -11.61 7.02
C ASN A 93 -8.01 -10.52 5.98
N LEU A 94 -6.93 -10.68 5.25
CA LEU A 94 -6.54 -9.76 4.19
C LEU A 94 -7.07 -10.26 2.85
N THR A 95 -7.62 -9.38 2.05
CA THR A 95 -8.02 -9.62 0.65
C THR A 95 -7.20 -8.72 -0.26
N PHE A 96 -6.61 -9.28 -1.31
CA PHE A 96 -5.78 -8.55 -2.26
C PHE A 96 -6.59 -8.19 -3.50
N VAL A 97 -6.62 -6.90 -3.83
CA VAL A 97 -7.33 -6.40 -5.02
C VAL A 97 -6.32 -5.74 -5.93
N PHE A 98 -6.20 -6.24 -7.16
CA PHE A 98 -5.27 -5.68 -8.13
C PHE A 98 -5.81 -4.35 -8.67
N ALA A 99 -4.93 -3.35 -8.66
CA ALA A 99 -5.20 -2.00 -9.14
C ALA A 99 -4.19 -1.58 -10.23
N PRO A 100 -4.08 -2.37 -11.33
CA PRO A 100 -3.06 -2.13 -12.34
C PRO A 100 -3.21 -0.74 -12.93
N MET A 101 -2.09 -0.03 -13.06
CA MET A 101 -1.98 1.36 -13.52
C MET A 101 -2.61 2.40 -12.56
N VAL A 102 -2.81 2.03 -11.30
CA VAL A 102 -3.12 3.01 -10.24
C VAL A 102 -1.96 3.04 -9.22
N HIS A 103 -0.74 3.61 -9.54
CA HIS A 103 -0.52 4.16 -10.91
C HIS A 103 0.49 3.32 -11.74
N TRP A 104 1.13 2.30 -11.20
CA TRP A 104 2.03 1.38 -11.89
C TRP A 104 1.36 0.04 -12.19
N PRO A 105 1.92 -0.77 -13.13
CA PRO A 105 1.24 -1.97 -13.63
C PRO A 105 1.09 -3.11 -12.61
N GLU A 106 1.90 -3.11 -11.55
CA GLU A 106 1.91 -4.15 -10.52
C GLU A 106 1.08 -3.79 -9.30
N VAL A 107 0.57 -2.55 -9.18
CA VAL A 107 -0.11 -2.09 -7.97
C VAL A 107 -1.25 -3.01 -7.57
N MET A 108 -1.29 -3.34 -6.30
CA MET A 108 -2.44 -3.93 -5.63
C MET A 108 -2.77 -3.14 -4.36
N VAL A 109 -3.98 -3.25 -3.90
CA VAL A 109 -4.43 -2.73 -2.61
C VAL A 109 -4.84 -3.90 -1.73
N THR A 110 -4.79 -3.72 -0.42
CA THR A 110 -5.08 -4.78 0.55
C THR A 110 -6.22 -4.34 1.46
N TYR A 111 -7.25 -5.16 1.59
CA TYR A 111 -8.37 -4.92 2.48
C TYR A 111 -8.36 -5.89 3.66
N ASP A 112 -8.29 -5.37 4.88
CA ASP A 112 -8.53 -6.14 6.10
C ASP A 112 -10.03 -6.12 6.43
N SER A 113 -10.68 -7.25 6.26
CA SER A 113 -12.11 -7.38 6.50
C SER A 113 -12.48 -7.40 7.99
N THR A 114 -11.53 -7.62 8.89
CA THR A 114 -11.75 -7.65 10.33
C THR A 114 -11.91 -6.25 10.90
N ASP A 115 -10.94 -5.39 10.64
CA ASP A 115 -10.96 -3.99 11.10
C ASP A 115 -11.50 -3.02 10.05
N LYS A 116 -11.89 -3.53 8.85
CA LYS A 116 -12.45 -2.76 7.73
C LYS A 116 -11.49 -1.68 7.23
N VAL A 117 -10.23 -2.02 7.16
CA VAL A 117 -9.14 -1.13 6.75
C VAL A 117 -8.77 -1.41 5.29
N LEU A 118 -8.76 -0.37 4.48
CA LEU A 118 -8.20 -0.40 3.13
C LEU A 118 -6.80 0.21 3.15
N PHE A 119 -5.78 -0.60 2.91
CA PHE A 119 -4.43 -0.15 2.55
C PHE A 119 -4.41 0.12 1.05
N SER A 120 -4.47 1.39 0.69
CA SER A 120 -4.86 1.82 -0.65
C SER A 120 -3.70 2.08 -1.60
N ALA A 121 -2.47 1.68 -1.25
CA ALA A 121 -1.27 2.08 -1.96
C ALA A 121 -1.27 3.62 -2.16
N ASP A 122 -1.01 4.11 -3.35
CA ASP A 122 -1.05 5.55 -3.66
C ASP A 122 -2.47 6.12 -3.79
N GLY A 123 -3.48 5.27 -3.79
CA GLY A 123 -4.86 5.72 -3.81
C GLY A 123 -5.21 6.57 -2.59
N PHE A 124 -5.94 7.66 -2.78
CA PHE A 124 -6.34 8.62 -1.74
C PHE A 124 -5.19 9.38 -1.08
N GLY A 125 -4.01 9.37 -1.69
CA GLY A 125 -2.86 10.12 -1.22
C GLY A 125 -2.97 11.63 -1.42
N LYS A 126 -2.13 12.36 -0.70
CA LYS A 126 -1.92 13.80 -0.90
C LYS A 126 -0.43 14.14 -0.78
N PHE A 127 -0.03 15.25 -1.37
CA PHE A 127 1.28 15.84 -1.10
C PHE A 127 1.29 16.59 0.24
N GLY A 128 2.49 16.94 0.70
CA GLY A 128 2.74 17.74 1.89
C GLY A 128 2.98 16.92 3.15
N ALA A 129 3.62 17.56 4.13
CA ALA A 129 3.94 16.96 5.41
C ALA A 129 2.69 16.90 6.32
N LEU A 130 2.68 15.96 7.26
CA LEU A 130 1.53 15.76 8.16
C LEU A 130 1.42 16.81 9.26
N ASP A 131 2.50 17.52 9.53
CA ASP A 131 2.61 18.58 10.55
C ASP A 131 2.35 20.00 10.01
N VAL A 132 1.99 20.10 8.72
CA VAL A 132 1.63 21.38 8.07
C VAL A 132 0.10 21.45 7.94
N ALA A 133 -0.46 22.55 8.45
CA ALA A 133 -1.89 22.82 8.27
C ALA A 133 -2.16 23.29 6.84
N GLU A 134 -2.72 22.43 6.03
CA GLU A 134 -3.10 22.70 4.64
C GLU A 134 -4.43 22.02 4.30
N ASN A 135 -5.09 22.53 3.24
CA ASN A 135 -6.32 21.93 2.78
C ASN A 135 -6.02 20.57 2.09
N TRP A 136 -6.59 19.49 2.62
CA TRP A 136 -6.42 18.14 2.06
C TRP A 136 -6.88 18.09 0.59
N ASP A 137 -8.01 18.70 0.25
CA ASP A 137 -8.62 18.62 -1.09
C ASP A 137 -7.70 19.22 -2.17
N ASP A 138 -7.03 20.33 -1.89
CA ASP A 138 -6.15 20.99 -2.85
C ASP A 138 -4.90 20.16 -3.11
N GLU A 139 -4.29 19.63 -2.05
CA GLU A 139 -3.08 18.80 -2.16
C GLU A 139 -3.39 17.41 -2.72
N ALA A 140 -4.54 16.84 -2.39
CA ALA A 140 -5.00 15.58 -2.98
C ALA A 140 -5.35 15.74 -4.47
N ARG A 141 -5.94 16.88 -4.86
CA ARG A 141 -6.17 17.19 -6.28
C ARG A 141 -4.87 17.28 -7.06
N ARG A 142 -3.88 17.99 -6.52
CA ARG A 142 -2.54 18.09 -7.12
C ARG A 142 -1.88 16.72 -7.24
N TYR A 143 -1.98 15.90 -6.21
CA TYR A 143 -1.49 14.53 -6.18
C TYR A 143 -2.20 13.68 -7.24
N PHE A 144 -3.54 13.70 -7.26
CA PHE A 144 -4.34 12.94 -8.23
C PHE A 144 -3.95 13.27 -9.68
N ILE A 145 -3.89 14.56 -10.04
CA ILE A 145 -3.53 14.99 -11.39
C ILE A 145 -2.11 14.52 -11.77
N GLY A 146 -1.15 14.64 -10.86
CA GLY A 146 0.24 14.27 -11.10
C GLY A 146 0.50 12.78 -11.19
N ILE A 147 -0.20 11.98 -10.40
CA ILE A 147 0.08 10.57 -10.19
C ILE A 147 -0.89 9.65 -10.93
N VAL A 148 -2.18 9.71 -10.62
CA VAL A 148 -3.17 8.74 -11.10
C VAL A 148 -4.11 9.26 -12.19
N GLY A 149 -4.20 10.57 -12.41
CA GLY A 149 -5.23 11.20 -13.24
C GLY A 149 -5.25 10.72 -14.69
N LYS A 150 -4.10 10.42 -15.29
CA LYS A 150 -4.01 9.84 -16.65
C LYS A 150 -4.60 8.43 -16.77
N TYR A 151 -4.86 7.78 -15.64
CA TYR A 151 -5.39 6.42 -15.54
C TYR A 151 -6.84 6.40 -15.01
N GLY A 152 -7.62 7.42 -15.26
CA GLY A 152 -8.98 7.58 -14.72
C GLY A 152 -9.88 6.36 -14.89
N ALA A 153 -9.82 5.66 -16.04
CA ALA A 153 -10.59 4.43 -16.25
C ALA A 153 -10.19 3.29 -15.30
N GLN A 154 -8.92 3.21 -14.92
CA GLN A 154 -8.42 2.23 -13.96
C GLN A 154 -8.81 2.61 -12.52
N VAL A 155 -8.76 3.90 -12.18
CA VAL A 155 -9.27 4.43 -10.91
C VAL A 155 -10.75 4.08 -10.75
N GLN A 156 -11.56 4.32 -11.78
CA GLN A 156 -12.99 3.98 -11.77
C GLN A 156 -13.26 2.48 -11.56
N ARG A 157 -12.42 1.60 -12.11
CA ARG A 157 -12.54 0.15 -11.85
C ARG A 157 -12.24 -0.18 -10.38
N LEU A 158 -11.19 0.42 -9.81
CA LEU A 158 -10.84 0.23 -8.40
C LEU A 158 -11.97 0.73 -7.49
N LEU A 159 -12.53 1.91 -7.76
CA LEU A 159 -13.64 2.46 -6.98
C LEU A 159 -14.89 1.56 -7.02
N LYS A 160 -15.20 0.95 -8.16
CA LYS A 160 -16.30 -0.02 -8.25
C LYS A 160 -16.10 -1.23 -7.35
N VAL A 161 -14.87 -1.74 -7.23
CA VAL A 161 -14.57 -2.82 -6.30
C VAL A 161 -14.62 -2.32 -4.87
N ALA A 162 -14.00 -1.18 -4.57
CA ALA A 162 -14.01 -0.58 -3.24
C ALA A 162 -15.44 -0.32 -2.72
N ALA A 163 -16.37 0.06 -3.60
CA ALA A 163 -17.78 0.26 -3.25
C ALA A 163 -18.51 -1.03 -2.77
N THR A 164 -17.94 -2.20 -3.04
CA THR A 164 -18.48 -3.48 -2.54
C THR A 164 -17.94 -3.87 -1.15
N LEU A 165 -16.95 -3.12 -0.64
CA LEU A 165 -16.30 -3.37 0.64
C LEU A 165 -16.85 -2.44 1.72
N ASP A 166 -16.95 -2.94 2.95
CA ASP A 166 -17.30 -2.12 4.11
C ASP A 166 -16.04 -1.45 4.67
N ILE A 167 -15.62 -0.34 4.04
CA ILE A 167 -14.41 0.39 4.40
C ILE A 167 -14.74 1.43 5.46
N GLN A 168 -14.00 1.42 6.57
CA GLN A 168 -14.11 2.38 7.65
C GLN A 168 -12.83 3.17 7.90
N ILE A 169 -11.70 2.69 7.40
CA ILE A 169 -10.39 3.34 7.49
C ILE A 169 -9.69 3.18 6.14
N ILE A 170 -9.08 4.24 5.65
CA ILE A 170 -8.20 4.20 4.47
C ILE A 170 -6.78 4.60 4.91
N CYS A 171 -5.81 3.73 4.61
CA CYS A 171 -4.39 3.96 4.87
C CYS A 171 -3.66 4.14 3.54
N PRO A 172 -3.51 5.36 3.03
CA PRO A 172 -2.72 5.63 1.83
C PRO A 172 -1.22 5.60 2.15
N LEU A 173 -0.39 5.38 1.13
CA LEU A 173 1.07 5.46 1.27
C LEU A 173 1.57 6.90 1.40
N HIS A 174 0.79 7.89 0.95
CA HIS A 174 1.07 9.31 1.11
C HIS A 174 -0.07 10.02 1.83
N GLY A 175 0.27 10.88 2.79
CA GLY A 175 -0.71 11.65 3.56
C GLY A 175 -1.21 10.95 4.83
N PRO A 176 -2.26 11.47 5.47
CA PRO A 176 -2.77 10.96 6.72
C PRO A 176 -3.64 9.71 6.53
N VAL A 177 -3.76 8.92 7.58
CA VAL A 177 -4.81 7.90 7.68
C VAL A 177 -6.18 8.59 7.71
N LEU A 178 -7.10 8.12 6.89
CA LEU A 178 -8.46 8.66 6.77
C LEU A 178 -9.41 7.78 7.58
N THR A 179 -9.99 8.34 8.65
CA THR A 179 -10.87 7.62 9.59
C THR A 179 -12.28 8.19 9.66
N GLU A 180 -12.48 9.38 9.12
CA GLU A 180 -13.75 10.09 9.16
C GLU A 180 -14.09 10.61 7.77
N ASN A 181 -15.38 10.80 7.50
CA ASN A 181 -15.87 11.44 6.28
C ASN A 181 -15.40 10.78 4.97
N LEU A 182 -15.22 9.45 4.96
CA LEU A 182 -14.68 8.71 3.83
C LEU A 182 -15.46 8.92 2.53
N GLY A 183 -16.78 9.14 2.64
CA GLY A 183 -17.62 9.46 1.48
C GLY A 183 -17.17 10.71 0.72
N HIS A 184 -16.64 11.73 1.40
CA HIS A 184 -16.06 12.90 0.78
C HIS A 184 -14.85 12.54 -0.08
N TYR A 185 -13.87 11.85 0.50
CA TYR A 185 -12.64 11.45 -0.21
C TYR A 185 -12.93 10.54 -1.40
N ILE A 186 -13.83 9.57 -1.22
CA ILE A 186 -14.24 8.65 -2.31
C ILE A 186 -14.94 9.43 -3.43
N SER A 187 -15.81 10.38 -3.11
CA SER A 187 -16.51 11.19 -4.10
C SER A 187 -15.57 12.07 -4.93
N LEU A 188 -14.52 12.62 -4.32
CA LEU A 188 -13.50 13.38 -5.05
C LEU A 188 -12.72 12.52 -6.04
N TYR A 189 -12.42 11.29 -5.66
CA TYR A 189 -11.78 10.32 -6.57
C TYR A 189 -12.72 9.84 -7.69
N ASP A 190 -14.02 9.74 -7.42
CA ASP A 190 -15.03 9.34 -8.42
C ASP A 190 -15.27 10.42 -9.48
N THR A 191 -15.35 11.66 -9.05
CA THR A 191 -15.56 12.79 -9.97
C THR A 191 -14.31 13.16 -10.77
N GLY A 192 -13.16 12.73 -10.29
CA GLY A 192 -11.87 13.21 -10.77
C GLY A 192 -11.64 14.69 -10.39
N PRO A 193 -10.46 15.23 -10.63
CA PRO A 193 -10.20 16.64 -10.38
C PRO A 193 -10.90 17.47 -11.48
N LEU A 194 -12.04 18.02 -11.15
CA LEU A 194 -12.67 19.09 -11.93
C LEU A 194 -11.94 20.40 -11.72
#